data_5ca1b0f9c065692ac394d9ddd72a52c9
#
_entry.id   5ca1b0f9c065692ac394d9ddd72a52c9
#
_cell.length_a   1.000
_cell.length_b   1.000
_cell.length_c   1.000
_cell.angle_alpha   90.00
_cell.angle_beta   90.00
_cell.angle_gamma   90.00
#
_symmetry.space_group_name_H-M   'P 1'
#
loop_
_entity.id
_entity.type
_entity.pdbx_description
1 polymer ?
#
loop_
_entity_poly.entity_id
_entity_poly.type
_entity_poly.pdbx_seq_one_letter_code
_entity_poly.pdbx_strand_id
1 'polypeptide(L)'
;MRTKTTTLKNGTKVTRTTSGPPKEWKLQAEACRQLRALPSFNKRFAFAGDMAAAKRTRQGATIAKATGLTPGEHDLRFYLEGGVLGLIEMKAGTGSLKPVQRDRHTLLYRLGFTRQAVVKATTEADAAAQVVAIVKGWLAANDNQRGN
;
A
#
# COMPACT_ATOMS: atom_id res chain seq x y z
N MET A 1 -14.98 15.08 -0.84
CA MET A 1 -15.06 16.39 -0.18
C MET A 1 -16.42 16.56 0.44
N ARG A 2 -16.50 16.67 1.72
CA ARG A 2 -17.78 16.94 2.41
C ARG A 2 -17.79 18.40 2.84
N THR A 3 -18.71 19.17 2.32
CA THR A 3 -18.86 20.58 2.65
C THR A 3 -20.00 20.74 3.64
N LYS A 4 -19.72 21.28 4.81
CA LYS A 4 -20.74 21.59 5.82
C LYS A 4 -20.83 23.11 5.97
N THR A 5 -21.96 23.68 5.60
CA THR A 5 -22.22 25.12 5.78
C THR A 5 -23.02 25.30 7.04
N THR A 6 -22.50 26.12 7.95
CA THR A 6 -23.20 26.51 9.18
C THR A 6 -23.44 28.01 9.16
N THR A 7 -24.67 28.44 9.40
CA THR A 7 -25.02 29.85 9.54
C THR A 7 -24.91 30.23 11.00
N LEU A 8 -24.08 31.22 11.30
CA LEU A 8 -23.96 31.78 12.65
C LEU A 8 -25.15 32.69 12.98
N LYS A 9 -25.39 32.95 14.27
CA LYS A 9 -26.52 33.77 14.76
C LYS A 9 -26.52 35.19 14.18
N ASN A 10 -25.40 35.68 13.67
CA ASN A 10 -25.25 36.97 13.00
C ASN A 10 -25.47 36.93 11.47
N GLY A 11 -25.96 35.82 10.93
CA GLY A 11 -26.21 35.66 9.49
C GLY A 11 -24.98 35.31 8.66
N THR A 12 -23.79 35.23 9.25
CA THR A 12 -22.55 34.86 8.53
C THR A 12 -22.56 33.37 8.22
N LYS A 13 -22.42 33.03 6.95
CA LYS A 13 -22.26 31.63 6.49
C LYS A 13 -20.80 31.23 6.57
N VAL A 14 -20.49 30.28 7.42
CA VAL A 14 -19.15 29.68 7.50
C VAL A 14 -19.20 28.31 6.80
N THR A 15 -18.48 28.19 5.71
CA THR A 15 -18.34 26.93 4.98
C THR A 15 -17.03 26.26 5.39
N ARG A 16 -17.11 25.16 6.12
CA ARG A 16 -15.96 24.31 6.39
C ARG A 16 -15.93 23.19 5.37
N THR A 17 -14.89 23.19 4.57
CA THR A 17 -14.57 22.06 3.70
C THR A 17 -13.67 21.12 4.48
N THR A 18 -14.21 20.00 4.94
CA THR A 18 -13.39 18.91 5.47
C THR A 18 -13.07 17.99 4.31
N SER A 19 -11.82 18.00 3.86
CA SER A 19 -11.31 16.89 3.07
C SER A 19 -11.29 15.68 3.99
N GLY A 20 -11.99 14.62 3.61
CA GLY A 20 -11.87 13.32 4.28
C GLY A 20 -10.45 12.78 4.18
N PRO A 21 -10.11 11.68 4.90
CA PRO A 21 -8.80 11.05 4.78
C PRO A 21 -8.50 10.73 3.31
N PRO A 22 -7.23 10.84 2.86
CA PRO A 22 -6.88 10.50 1.49
C PRO A 22 -7.27 9.04 1.21
N LYS A 23 -7.70 8.77 -0.02
CA LYS A 23 -7.98 7.39 -0.45
C LYS A 23 -6.71 6.56 -0.45
N GLU A 24 -6.80 5.28 -0.13
CA GLU A 24 -5.66 4.36 -0.09
C GLU A 24 -4.80 4.41 -1.35
N TRP A 25 -5.42 4.48 -2.54
CA TRP A 25 -4.66 4.54 -3.80
C TRP A 25 -3.77 5.79 -3.91
N LYS A 26 -4.17 6.92 -3.30
CA LYS A 26 -3.34 8.14 -3.27
C LYS A 26 -2.11 7.96 -2.40
N LEU A 27 -2.26 7.30 -1.26
CA LEU A 27 -1.13 6.94 -0.39
C LEU A 27 -0.15 6.04 -1.13
N GLN A 28 -0.67 5.03 -1.81
CA GLN A 28 0.14 4.10 -2.60
C GLN A 28 0.83 4.79 -3.77
N ALA A 29 0.14 5.67 -4.50
CA ALA A 29 0.71 6.39 -5.63
C ALA A 29 1.91 7.26 -5.22
N GLU A 30 1.82 7.97 -4.10
CA GLU A 30 2.94 8.76 -3.58
C GLU A 30 4.11 7.88 -3.13
N ALA A 31 3.83 6.77 -2.48
CA ALA A 31 4.86 5.78 -2.14
C ALA A 31 5.58 5.27 -3.40
N CYS A 32 4.83 4.90 -4.43
CA CYS A 32 5.40 4.46 -5.71
C CYS A 32 6.26 5.54 -6.38
N ARG A 33 5.81 6.79 -6.33
CA ARG A 33 6.57 7.92 -6.88
C ARG A 33 7.93 8.07 -6.17
N GLN A 34 7.94 8.03 -4.85
CA GLN A 34 9.18 8.15 -4.08
C GLN A 34 10.09 6.94 -4.23
N LEU A 35 9.54 5.73 -4.30
CA LEU A 35 10.33 4.52 -4.56
C LEU A 35 11.06 4.58 -5.91
N ARG A 36 10.40 5.06 -6.96
CA ARG A 36 11.01 5.21 -8.29
C ARG A 36 12.11 6.28 -8.32
N ALA A 37 12.11 7.22 -7.39
CA ALA A 37 13.14 8.25 -7.27
C ALA A 37 14.37 7.79 -6.48
N LEU A 38 14.33 6.64 -5.83
CA LEU A 38 15.48 6.12 -5.08
C LEU A 38 16.61 5.67 -6.03
N PRO A 39 17.87 5.97 -5.70
CA PRO A 39 19.02 5.50 -6.49
C PRO A 39 19.09 3.96 -6.61
N SER A 40 18.57 3.24 -5.64
CA SER A 40 18.53 1.77 -5.61
C SER A 40 17.43 1.15 -6.47
N PHE A 41 16.46 1.96 -6.94
CA PHE A 41 15.37 1.47 -7.79
C PHE A 41 15.91 0.88 -9.11
N ASN A 42 15.43 -0.30 -9.48
CA ASN A 42 15.88 -1.08 -10.63
C ASN A 42 17.37 -1.46 -10.61
N LYS A 43 18.04 -1.30 -9.47
CA LYS A 43 19.41 -1.76 -9.23
C LYS A 43 19.47 -2.81 -8.13
N ARG A 44 18.82 -2.56 -7.02
CA ARG A 44 18.76 -3.45 -5.86
C ARG A 44 17.36 -3.98 -5.57
N PHE A 45 16.33 -3.34 -6.08
CA PHE A 45 14.94 -3.77 -5.98
C PHE A 45 14.11 -3.29 -7.17
N ALA A 46 13.05 -3.99 -7.42
CA ALA A 46 11.93 -3.58 -8.27
C ALA A 46 10.63 -3.81 -7.52
N PHE A 47 9.53 -3.27 -7.98
CA PHE A 47 8.24 -3.51 -7.38
C PHE A 47 7.11 -3.51 -8.40
N ALA A 48 5.99 -4.10 -8.00
CA ALA A 48 4.75 -4.10 -8.77
C ALA A 48 3.55 -3.93 -7.83
N GLY A 49 2.50 -3.29 -8.33
CA GLY A 49 1.24 -3.19 -7.64
C GLY A 49 0.30 -4.34 -7.93
N ASP A 50 -0.71 -4.52 -7.09
CA ASP A 50 -1.82 -5.43 -7.32
C ASP A 50 -3.03 -4.66 -7.88
N MET A 51 -3.67 -5.20 -8.90
CA MET A 51 -4.82 -4.59 -9.57
C MET A 51 -6.18 -5.09 -9.05
N ALA A 52 -6.20 -5.70 -7.87
CA ALA A 52 -7.42 -6.26 -7.29
C ALA A 52 -8.53 -5.22 -7.09
N ALA A 53 -8.15 -3.97 -6.77
CA ALA A 53 -9.08 -2.86 -6.56
C ALA A 53 -9.58 -2.20 -7.86
N ALA A 54 -9.07 -2.57 -9.02
CA ALA A 54 -9.50 -1.99 -10.29
C ALA A 54 -10.94 -2.37 -10.60
N LYS A 55 -11.75 -1.40 -11.05
CA LYS A 55 -13.12 -1.67 -11.48
C LYS A 55 -13.13 -2.55 -12.72
N ARG A 56 -13.96 -3.59 -12.70
CA ARG A 56 -14.13 -4.52 -13.81
C ARG A 56 -15.60 -4.76 -14.11
N THR A 57 -15.90 -5.10 -15.36
CA THR A 57 -17.18 -5.70 -15.73
C THR A 57 -17.31 -7.09 -15.09
N ARG A 58 -18.53 -7.64 -15.04
CA ARG A 58 -18.75 -9.02 -14.55
C ARG A 58 -17.88 -10.03 -15.30
N GLN A 59 -17.83 -9.93 -16.63
CA GLN A 59 -16.98 -10.79 -17.46
C GLN A 59 -15.50 -10.58 -17.16
N GLY A 60 -15.05 -9.33 -17.05
CA GLY A 60 -13.67 -9.00 -16.70
C GLY A 60 -13.27 -9.53 -15.32
N ALA A 61 -14.16 -9.47 -14.33
CA ALA A 61 -13.94 -10.04 -13.00
C ALA A 61 -13.79 -11.57 -13.05
N THR A 62 -14.61 -12.26 -13.85
CA THR A 62 -14.51 -13.71 -14.05
C THR A 62 -13.19 -14.09 -14.70
N ILE A 63 -12.76 -13.38 -15.74
CA ILE A 63 -11.48 -13.60 -16.42
C ILE A 63 -10.32 -13.35 -15.45
N ALA A 64 -10.34 -12.24 -14.72
CA ALA A 64 -9.31 -11.91 -13.76
C ALA A 64 -9.13 -13.01 -12.70
N LYS A 65 -10.23 -13.51 -12.13
CA LYS A 65 -10.22 -14.62 -11.17
C LYS A 65 -9.67 -15.91 -11.82
N ALA A 66 -10.12 -16.24 -13.02
CA ALA A 66 -9.67 -17.43 -13.74
C ALA A 66 -8.18 -17.38 -14.08
N THR A 67 -7.63 -16.18 -14.28
CA THR A 67 -6.23 -15.96 -14.63
C THR A 67 -5.34 -15.65 -13.42
N GLY A 68 -5.83 -15.83 -12.20
CA GLY A 68 -5.01 -15.82 -10.99
C GLY A 68 -5.17 -14.63 -10.06
N LEU A 69 -6.08 -13.70 -10.34
CA LEU A 69 -6.40 -12.64 -9.37
C LEU A 69 -6.93 -13.28 -8.10
N THR A 70 -6.24 -13.05 -6.99
CA THR A 70 -6.52 -13.71 -5.71
C THR A 70 -6.93 -12.69 -4.66
N PRO A 71 -8.09 -12.86 -4.00
CA PRO A 71 -8.51 -11.98 -2.92
C PRO A 71 -7.51 -11.95 -1.77
N GLY A 72 -7.30 -10.77 -1.19
CA GLY A 72 -6.47 -10.57 -0.01
C GLY A 72 -4.98 -10.38 -0.29
N GLU A 73 -4.56 -10.38 -1.56
CA GLU A 73 -3.18 -10.05 -1.92
C GLU A 73 -2.79 -8.65 -1.43
N HIS A 74 -1.50 -8.50 -1.08
CA HIS A 74 -0.92 -7.21 -0.72
C HIS A 74 -0.96 -6.23 -1.89
N ASP A 75 -1.04 -4.94 -1.59
CA ASP A 75 -1.08 -3.88 -2.59
C ASP A 75 0.22 -3.76 -3.39
N LEU A 76 1.36 -4.00 -2.76
CA LEU A 76 2.69 -3.88 -3.37
C LEU A 76 3.53 -5.13 -3.13
N ARG A 77 4.20 -5.58 -4.18
CA ARG A 77 5.23 -6.63 -4.15
C ARG A 77 6.58 -6.04 -4.47
N PHE A 78 7.57 -6.41 -3.68
CA PHE A 78 8.94 -5.95 -3.83
C PHE A 78 9.84 -7.13 -4.16
N TYR A 79 10.50 -7.04 -5.30
CA TYR A 79 11.51 -7.98 -5.73
C TYR A 79 12.86 -7.43 -5.29
N LEU A 80 13.42 -8.00 -4.25
CA LEU A 80 14.69 -7.57 -3.67
C LEU A 80 15.82 -8.41 -4.24
N GLU A 81 17.01 -7.81 -4.38
CA GLU A 81 18.19 -8.56 -4.82
C GLU A 81 18.46 -9.78 -3.91
N GLY A 82 18.96 -10.85 -4.51
CA GLY A 82 19.13 -12.13 -3.82
C GLY A 82 17.89 -13.03 -3.88
N GLY A 83 16.88 -12.68 -4.70
CA GLY A 83 15.67 -13.48 -4.89
C GLY A 83 14.71 -13.43 -3.72
N VAL A 84 14.67 -12.33 -2.99
CA VAL A 84 13.84 -12.13 -1.80
C VAL A 84 12.59 -11.33 -2.16
N LEU A 85 11.43 -11.76 -1.64
CA LEU A 85 10.15 -11.08 -1.83
C LEU A 85 9.74 -10.32 -0.57
N GLY A 86 9.37 -9.04 -0.74
CA GLY A 86 8.72 -8.24 0.28
C GLY A 86 7.29 -7.86 -0.13
N LEU A 87 6.39 -7.74 0.84
CA LEU A 87 4.97 -7.50 0.61
C LEU A 87 4.47 -6.38 1.52
N ILE A 88 3.77 -5.40 0.97
CA ILE A 88 3.19 -4.29 1.73
C ILE A 88 1.71 -4.14 1.41
N GLU A 89 0.89 -4.08 2.46
CA GLU A 89 -0.51 -3.68 2.42
C GLU A 89 -0.64 -2.23 2.86
N MET A 90 -1.44 -1.44 2.13
CA MET A 90 -1.71 -0.04 2.45
C MET A 90 -3.07 0.10 3.12
N LYS A 91 -3.15 0.92 4.17
CA LYS A 91 -4.41 1.27 4.85
C LYS A 91 -4.48 2.77 5.11
N ALA A 92 -5.60 3.37 4.77
CA ALA A 92 -5.85 4.78 5.05
C ALA A 92 -6.44 4.97 6.45
N GLY A 93 -5.87 5.90 7.20
CA GLY A 93 -6.36 6.30 8.52
C GLY A 93 -6.41 5.14 9.52
N THR A 94 -7.58 4.87 10.06
CA THR A 94 -7.83 3.80 11.04
C THR A 94 -8.24 2.47 10.41
N GLY A 95 -8.16 2.36 9.09
CA GLY A 95 -8.49 1.13 8.37
C GLY A 95 -7.72 -0.08 8.90
N SER A 96 -8.36 -1.24 8.88
CA SER A 96 -7.78 -2.50 9.33
C SER A 96 -7.84 -3.56 8.23
N LEU A 97 -7.06 -4.62 8.39
CA LEU A 97 -7.11 -5.77 7.49
C LEU A 97 -8.49 -6.43 7.52
N LYS A 98 -9.03 -6.73 6.35
CA LYS A 98 -10.21 -7.60 6.21
C LYS A 98 -9.83 -9.05 6.52
N PRO A 99 -10.78 -9.90 6.95
CA PRO A 99 -10.49 -11.32 7.22
C PRO A 99 -9.78 -12.03 6.07
N VAL A 100 -10.21 -11.82 4.83
CA VAL A 100 -9.58 -12.43 3.65
C VAL A 100 -8.12 -11.99 3.48
N GLN A 101 -7.78 -10.74 3.82
CA GLN A 101 -6.41 -10.24 3.80
C GLN A 101 -5.58 -10.90 4.90
N ARG A 102 -6.10 -10.97 6.13
CA ARG A 102 -5.40 -11.64 7.24
C ARG A 102 -5.09 -13.11 6.91
N ASP A 103 -6.07 -13.82 6.37
CA ASP A 103 -5.91 -15.23 6.00
C ASP A 103 -4.85 -15.41 4.91
N ARG A 104 -4.88 -14.56 3.89
CA ARG A 104 -3.89 -14.59 2.81
C ARG A 104 -2.48 -14.26 3.31
N HIS A 105 -2.34 -13.22 4.14
CA HIS A 105 -1.05 -12.83 4.72
C HIS A 105 -0.47 -13.94 5.60
N THR A 106 -1.31 -14.59 6.40
CA THR A 106 -0.92 -15.73 7.24
C THR A 106 -0.47 -16.92 6.40
N LEU A 107 -1.19 -17.22 5.32
CA LEU A 107 -0.80 -18.29 4.40
C LEU A 107 0.57 -18.03 3.79
N LEU A 108 0.80 -16.82 3.27
CA LEU A 108 2.08 -16.45 2.67
C LEU A 108 3.22 -16.49 3.69
N TYR A 109 2.97 -16.06 4.92
CA TYR A 109 3.95 -16.15 6.00
C TYR A 109 4.36 -17.61 6.29
N ARG A 110 3.39 -18.52 6.38
CA ARG A 110 3.65 -19.95 6.58
C ARG A 110 4.41 -20.58 5.42
N LEU A 111 4.24 -20.06 4.20
CA LEU A 111 4.98 -20.50 3.02
C LEU A 111 6.42 -19.94 2.98
N GLY A 112 6.81 -19.12 3.95
CA GLY A 112 8.17 -18.59 4.09
C GLY A 112 8.33 -17.13 3.62
N PHE A 113 7.26 -16.47 3.16
CA PHE A 113 7.31 -15.07 2.76
C PHE A 113 7.08 -14.18 3.99
N THR A 114 8.12 -14.03 4.78
CA THR A 114 8.05 -13.39 6.10
C THR A 114 8.23 -11.87 6.08
N ARG A 115 8.75 -11.30 4.99
CA ARG A 115 8.88 -9.86 4.83
C ARG A 115 7.56 -9.24 4.41
N GLN A 116 6.70 -9.02 5.39
CA GLN A 116 5.38 -8.44 5.21
C GLN A 116 5.20 -7.25 6.14
N ALA A 117 4.55 -6.20 5.66
CA ALA A 117 4.19 -5.04 6.46
C ALA A 117 2.81 -4.50 6.09
N VAL A 118 2.16 -3.88 7.06
CA VAL A 118 0.95 -3.07 6.87
C VAL A 118 1.31 -1.63 7.17
N VAL A 119 1.15 -0.76 6.18
CA VAL A 119 1.39 0.68 6.32
C VAL A 119 0.06 1.38 6.53
N LYS A 120 -0.11 1.98 7.70
CA LYS A 120 -1.27 2.82 8.04
C LYS A 120 -0.83 4.27 8.06
N ALA A 121 -1.52 5.11 7.33
CA ALA A 121 -1.18 6.52 7.25
C ALA A 121 -2.42 7.38 6.99
N THR A 122 -2.35 8.63 7.44
CA THR A 122 -3.38 9.65 7.20
C THR A 122 -2.95 10.67 6.17
N THR A 123 -1.67 10.70 5.81
CA THR A 123 -1.10 11.58 4.79
C THR A 123 -0.28 10.80 3.77
N GLU A 124 -0.22 11.32 2.56
CA GLU A 124 0.58 10.73 1.47
C GLU A 124 2.08 10.75 1.81
N ALA A 125 2.57 11.84 2.41
CA ALA A 125 3.97 11.96 2.82
C ALA A 125 4.36 10.93 3.88
N ASP A 126 3.53 10.70 4.89
CA ASP A 126 3.79 9.69 5.92
C ASP A 126 3.76 8.28 5.35
N ALA A 127 2.78 7.97 4.51
CA ALA A 127 2.70 6.66 3.84
C ALA A 127 3.97 6.37 3.05
N ALA A 128 4.41 7.31 2.23
CA ALA A 128 5.62 7.16 1.43
C ALA A 128 6.87 7.01 2.29
N ALA A 129 7.00 7.80 3.36
CA ALA A 129 8.12 7.70 4.29
C ALA A 129 8.21 6.32 4.96
N GLN A 130 7.07 5.76 5.38
CA GLN A 130 7.02 4.42 5.97
C GLN A 130 7.42 3.34 4.97
N VAL A 131 6.89 3.38 3.75
CA VAL A 131 7.21 2.40 2.70
C VAL A 131 8.70 2.45 2.35
N VAL A 132 9.24 3.63 2.13
CA VAL A 132 10.67 3.81 1.82
C VAL A 132 11.55 3.27 2.96
N ALA A 133 11.22 3.56 4.22
CA ALA A 133 11.96 3.07 5.38
C ALA A 133 11.92 1.53 5.47
N ILE A 134 10.79 0.91 5.21
CA ILE A 134 10.63 -0.55 5.20
C ILE A 134 11.51 -1.18 4.12
N VAL A 135 11.47 -0.67 2.90
CA VAL A 135 12.27 -1.20 1.78
C VAL A 135 13.77 -1.05 2.05
N LYS A 136 14.20 0.10 2.55
CA LYS A 136 15.59 0.31 2.97
C LYS A 136 16.01 -0.65 4.07
N GLY A 137 15.14 -0.91 5.04
CA GLY A 137 15.39 -1.87 6.11
C GLY A 137 15.55 -3.30 5.59
N TRP A 138 14.72 -3.71 4.62
CA TRP A 138 14.85 -5.02 3.98
C TRP A 138 16.15 -5.17 3.20
N LEU A 139 16.57 -4.13 2.48
CA LEU A 139 17.85 -4.14 1.76
C LEU A 139 19.03 -4.20 2.71
N ALA A 140 19.00 -3.46 3.82
CA ALA A 140 20.05 -3.51 4.84
C ALA A 140 20.13 -4.88 5.51
N ALA A 141 19.01 -5.54 5.78
CA ALA A 141 18.98 -6.90 6.32
C ALA A 141 19.60 -7.92 5.35
N ASN A 142 19.37 -7.76 4.05
CA ASN A 142 20.03 -8.58 3.03
C ASN A 142 21.56 -8.40 3.01
N ASP A 143 22.05 -7.17 3.15
CA ASP A 143 23.48 -6.88 3.20
C ASP A 143 24.14 -7.58 4.40
N ASN A 144 23.49 -7.56 5.56
CA ASN A 144 24.00 -8.23 6.76
C ASN A 144 24.07 -9.76 6.60
N GLN A 145 23.13 -10.36 5.87
CA GLN A 145 23.15 -11.81 5.59
C GLN A 145 24.23 -12.20 4.59
N ARG A 146 24.61 -11.31 3.68
CA ARG A 146 25.69 -11.55 2.69
C ARG A 146 27.08 -11.37 3.26
N GLY A 147 27.22 -10.59 4.34
CA GLY A 147 28.50 -10.34 5.02
C GLY A 147 28.95 -11.49 5.94
N ASN A 148 28.14 -12.51 6.10
CA ASN A 148 28.43 -13.73 6.83
C ASN A 148 28.61 -14.89 5.83
#